data_8eff573c8ad732366f07ca32a7f9645e
#
_entry.id   8eff573c8ad732366f07ca32a7f9645e
#
_cell.length_a   1.000
_cell.length_b   1.000
_cell.length_c   1.000
_cell.angle_alpha   90.00
_cell.angle_beta   90.00
_cell.angle_gamma   90.00
#
_symmetry.space_group_name_H-M   'P 1'
#
loop_
_entity.id
_entity.type
_entity.pdbx_description
1 polymer ?
#
loop_
_entity_poly.entity_id
_entity_poly.type
_entity_poly.pdbx_seq_one_letter_code
_entity_poly.pdbx_strand_id
1 'polypeptide(L)'
;MTSKAQYRITATGTFKTAEYQKTLSKTQKNVKIPAAVTINGEDFYISYSPLSTVKWCLGAASKASEVLKPSQETIAFIEKSTEETNQSIKGQLIKTFLTFLLIFIICSVVVYVLGIRLSKEILKPIKKLRDQAHSIGNGDFSHLVDVDSNDELGDLSKSFNKMVENLKIYMDNLEKTTREKEKIHSELMVAKKIQHSMIPSIFPAFPNRTDFDIYATMDPAKEIGGDFYDFFFTDKEHLALVISDVSGKGVSAALFMVIAKILLKNALQSGFSPEKALEKVNNQLCENNEADMFVTSFVGVINIKTGKFSYSNAGHNPPLIYDKLKDKYDFIDQPKGFVLGGMPNQKYTGKEMYIRPKDTIFLYTDGVTESMDTNGKLFGEKQLKDILNCKNAKKLSIKEMIESLKNEISKFSEGTEQADDITMLAFKDFTIPEE
;
A
#
# COMPACT_ATOMS: atom_id res chain seq x y z
N MET A 1 57.23 59.89 -14.33
CA MET A 1 58.60 59.80 -14.82
C MET A 1 58.79 60.88 -15.85
N THR A 2 59.25 62.06 -15.44
CA THR A 2 59.58 63.15 -16.33
C THR A 2 61.06 63.39 -16.20
N SER A 3 61.79 63.09 -17.27
CA SER A 3 63.25 63.20 -17.42
C SER A 3 63.66 64.72 -17.32
N LYS A 4 64.35 65.05 -16.23
CA LYS A 4 65.03 66.32 -16.10
C LYS A 4 66.27 66.27 -17.00
N ALA A 5 66.20 66.91 -18.17
CA ALA A 5 67.40 67.18 -18.94
C ALA A 5 68.08 68.37 -18.34
N GLN A 6 69.15 68.13 -17.59
CA GLN A 6 70.06 69.24 -17.14
C GLN A 6 71.10 69.52 -18.24
N TYR A 7 70.91 70.65 -18.91
CA TYR A 7 71.95 71.10 -19.82
C TYR A 7 72.95 71.95 -19.05
N ARG A 8 74.10 71.42 -18.81
CA ARG A 8 75.24 72.19 -18.26
C ARG A 8 76.11 72.68 -19.39
N ILE A 9 76.11 74.01 -19.62
CA ILE A 9 76.99 74.63 -20.57
C ILE A 9 78.21 75.23 -19.79
N THR A 10 79.34 74.50 -19.86
CA THR A 10 80.60 75.02 -19.38
C THR A 10 81.31 75.75 -20.50
N ALA A 11 81.36 77.08 -20.42
CA ALA A 11 82.12 77.87 -21.35
C ALA A 11 83.52 78.18 -20.78
N THR A 12 84.51 77.39 -21.20
CA THR A 12 85.93 77.78 -21.02
C THR A 12 86.37 78.56 -22.27
N GLY A 13 86.63 79.80 -22.10
CA GLY A 13 87.44 80.65 -22.95
C GLY A 13 87.17 80.65 -24.48
N THR A 14 86.89 81.82 -25.03
CA THR A 14 86.70 82.22 -26.42
C THR A 14 85.30 81.92 -27.00
N PHE A 15 84.50 82.95 -26.99
CA PHE A 15 83.18 83.01 -27.62
C PHE A 15 83.30 82.73 -29.13
N LYS A 16 82.84 81.58 -29.60
CA LYS A 16 82.57 81.40 -31.04
C LYS A 16 81.15 81.90 -31.32
N THR A 17 81.06 83.11 -31.82
CA THR A 17 79.84 83.82 -32.16
C THR A 17 78.89 83.05 -33.10
N ALA A 18 79.34 82.06 -33.81
CA ALA A 18 78.55 81.25 -34.76
C ALA A 18 77.59 80.24 -34.14
N GLU A 19 77.92 79.60 -32.97
CA GLU A 19 77.10 78.63 -32.34
C GLU A 19 75.97 79.23 -31.49
N TYR A 20 76.24 80.42 -30.96
CA TYR A 20 75.26 81.23 -30.24
C TYR A 20 74.15 81.76 -31.16
N GLN A 21 74.50 82.15 -32.37
CA GLN A 21 73.55 82.62 -33.39
C GLN A 21 72.62 81.45 -33.90
N LYS A 22 73.11 80.27 -33.95
CA LYS A 22 72.36 79.06 -34.42
C LYS A 22 71.32 78.56 -33.37
N THR A 23 71.58 78.77 -32.09
CA THR A 23 70.63 78.47 -31.01
C THR A 23 69.53 79.53 -30.87
N LEU A 24 69.90 80.83 -31.13
CA LEU A 24 68.93 81.91 -31.11
C LEU A 24 67.98 81.93 -32.32
N SER A 25 68.33 81.31 -33.43
CA SER A 25 67.48 81.33 -34.61
C SER A 25 66.38 80.26 -34.56
N LYS A 26 66.44 79.31 -33.56
CA LYS A 26 65.41 78.27 -33.34
C LYS A 26 64.40 78.57 -32.24
N THR A 27 64.60 79.72 -31.49
CA THR A 27 63.65 80.07 -30.45
C THR A 27 63.13 81.49 -30.71
N GLN A 28 61.80 81.58 -30.73
CA GLN A 28 61.02 82.78 -31.08
C GLN A 28 61.67 84.12 -30.74
N LYS A 29 61.52 85.02 -31.70
CA LYS A 29 61.88 86.49 -31.60
C LYS A 29 61.37 87.01 -30.24
N ASN A 30 62.31 87.54 -29.43
CA ASN A 30 62.14 88.41 -28.26
C ASN A 30 62.35 87.79 -26.87
N VAL A 31 62.97 86.65 -26.67
CA VAL A 31 63.45 86.31 -25.32
C VAL A 31 64.98 86.32 -25.31
N LYS A 32 65.57 87.28 -24.63
CA LYS A 32 67.02 87.30 -24.36
C LYS A 32 67.29 86.27 -23.26
N ILE A 33 67.75 85.10 -23.60
CA ILE A 33 68.16 84.06 -22.65
C ILE A 33 69.45 84.54 -21.98
N PRO A 34 69.45 84.69 -20.66
CA PRO A 34 70.67 85.06 -19.97
C PRO A 34 71.69 83.89 -20.11
N ALA A 35 72.92 84.17 -20.50
CA ALA A 35 73.98 83.21 -20.50
C ALA A 35 74.50 83.02 -19.06
N ALA A 36 74.64 81.78 -18.64
CA ALA A 36 75.31 81.50 -17.35
C ALA A 36 76.83 81.56 -17.62
N VAL A 37 77.54 82.39 -16.91
CA VAL A 37 78.98 82.51 -16.98
C VAL A 37 79.58 82.35 -15.55
N THR A 38 80.59 81.51 -15.41
CA THR A 38 81.24 81.31 -14.13
C THR A 38 82.39 82.34 -14.03
N ILE A 39 82.35 83.25 -13.05
CA ILE A 39 83.38 84.23 -12.75
C ILE A 39 83.88 84.03 -11.32
N ASN A 40 85.19 83.78 -11.19
CA ASN A 40 85.84 83.45 -9.89
C ASN A 40 85.16 82.28 -9.08
N GLY A 41 84.63 81.29 -9.82
CA GLY A 41 84.01 80.08 -9.15
C GLY A 41 82.56 80.29 -8.77
N GLU A 42 81.95 81.41 -9.05
CA GLU A 42 80.50 81.62 -8.91
C GLU A 42 79.82 81.82 -10.28
N ASP A 43 78.65 81.18 -10.41
CA ASP A 43 77.84 81.25 -11.62
C ASP A 43 76.96 82.49 -11.61
N PHE A 44 77.05 83.31 -12.71
CA PHE A 44 76.22 84.49 -12.94
C PHE A 44 75.40 84.33 -14.22
N TYR A 45 74.17 84.75 -14.15
CA TYR A 45 73.37 85.01 -15.35
C TYR A 45 73.66 86.41 -15.85
N ILE A 46 74.21 86.50 -17.06
CA ILE A 46 74.56 87.78 -17.71
C ILE A 46 73.58 88.02 -18.86
N SER A 47 72.89 89.10 -18.82
CA SER A 47 72.09 89.57 -19.95
C SER A 47 72.70 90.90 -20.44
N TYR A 48 72.87 90.99 -21.74
CA TYR A 48 73.39 92.24 -22.33
C TYR A 48 72.46 92.68 -23.47
N SER A 49 72.39 94.03 -23.64
CA SER A 49 71.65 94.65 -24.70
C SER A 49 72.53 95.66 -25.39
N PRO A 50 72.73 95.60 -26.73
CA PRO A 50 73.52 96.64 -27.44
C PRO A 50 72.78 97.98 -27.44
N LEU A 51 73.49 99.01 -27.19
CA LEU A 51 73.01 100.41 -27.32
C LEU A 51 73.16 100.86 -28.78
N SER A 52 72.02 101.28 -29.37
CA SER A 52 71.99 101.64 -30.81
C SER A 52 72.73 102.88 -31.24
N THR A 53 73.13 103.70 -30.29
CA THR A 53 73.74 105.02 -30.55
C THR A 53 75.28 105.06 -30.35
N VAL A 54 75.81 104.08 -29.64
CA VAL A 54 77.24 103.97 -29.34
C VAL A 54 77.66 102.49 -29.37
N LYS A 55 78.88 102.19 -29.79
CA LYS A 55 79.37 100.81 -29.84
C LYS A 55 79.60 100.20 -28.43
N TRP A 56 78.62 100.38 -27.55
CA TRP A 56 78.68 99.87 -26.16
C TRP A 56 77.53 98.92 -25.93
N CYS A 57 77.78 97.97 -25.05
CA CYS A 57 76.72 97.07 -24.57
C CYS A 57 76.47 97.31 -23.08
N LEU A 58 75.21 97.43 -22.69
CA LEU A 58 74.82 97.41 -21.31
C LEU A 58 74.60 95.99 -20.88
N GLY A 59 75.35 95.56 -19.86
CA GLY A 59 75.18 94.16 -19.28
C GLY A 59 74.71 94.23 -17.85
N ALA A 60 73.76 93.41 -17.50
CA ALA A 60 73.36 93.19 -16.15
C ALA A 60 73.79 91.73 -15.78
N ALA A 61 74.47 91.61 -14.68
CA ALA A 61 74.86 90.29 -14.10
C ALA A 61 74.18 90.12 -12.76
N SER A 62 73.56 88.98 -12.57
CA SER A 62 72.97 88.59 -11.29
C SER A 62 73.50 87.19 -10.89
N LYS A 63 73.82 86.98 -9.64
CA LYS A 63 74.30 85.68 -9.18
C LYS A 63 73.25 84.59 -9.41
N ALA A 64 73.59 83.50 -10.04
CA ALA A 64 72.67 82.38 -10.28
C ALA A 64 72.06 81.79 -8.98
N SER A 65 72.82 81.90 -7.90
CA SER A 65 72.35 81.50 -6.56
C SER A 65 71.20 82.40 -6.09
N GLU A 66 71.22 83.71 -6.36
CA GLU A 66 70.15 84.63 -5.97
C GLU A 66 68.93 84.48 -6.84
N VAL A 67 69.10 84.23 -8.14
CA VAL A 67 68.01 84.04 -9.08
C VAL A 67 67.28 82.67 -8.86
N LEU A 68 68.09 81.67 -8.46
CA LEU A 68 67.57 80.33 -8.22
C LEU A 68 67.08 80.09 -6.77
N LYS A 69 67.45 80.97 -5.83
CA LYS A 69 67.08 80.89 -4.40
C LYS A 69 65.56 80.74 -4.20
N PRO A 70 64.67 81.58 -4.79
CA PRO A 70 63.22 81.40 -4.64
C PRO A 70 62.69 80.06 -5.19
N SER A 71 63.31 79.58 -6.27
CA SER A 71 62.97 78.31 -6.91
C SER A 71 63.37 77.12 -6.03
N GLN A 72 64.59 77.21 -5.42
CA GLN A 72 65.06 76.17 -4.48
C GLN A 72 64.23 76.15 -3.21
N GLU A 73 63.87 77.29 -2.65
CA GLU A 73 62.97 77.40 -1.49
C GLU A 73 61.60 76.82 -1.79
N THR A 74 61.08 77.09 -2.98
CA THR A 74 59.78 76.53 -3.45
C THR A 74 59.86 75.01 -3.64
N ILE A 75 60.96 74.50 -4.19
CA ILE A 75 61.16 73.03 -4.36
C ILE A 75 61.26 72.37 -2.98
N ALA A 76 62.05 72.96 -2.07
CA ALA A 76 62.18 72.42 -0.70
C ALA A 76 60.82 72.46 0.06
N PHE A 77 60.02 73.50 -0.13
CA PHE A 77 58.68 73.60 0.42
C PHE A 77 57.74 72.54 -0.16
N ILE A 78 57.74 72.33 -1.49
CA ILE A 78 56.95 71.34 -2.18
C ILE A 78 57.37 69.91 -1.70
N GLU A 79 58.67 69.65 -1.63
CA GLU A 79 59.17 68.35 -1.13
C GLU A 79 58.69 68.04 0.31
N LYS A 80 58.88 69.08 1.21
CA LYS A 80 58.44 68.95 2.61
C LYS A 80 56.89 68.71 2.69
N SER A 81 56.13 69.55 1.98
CA SER A 81 54.66 69.47 1.98
C SER A 81 54.19 68.11 1.40
N THR A 82 54.87 67.62 0.35
CA THR A 82 54.59 66.28 -0.21
C THR A 82 54.88 65.15 0.73
N GLU A 83 55.98 65.29 1.46
CA GLU A 83 56.38 64.27 2.44
C GLU A 83 55.42 64.27 3.65
N GLU A 84 55.01 65.41 4.17
CA GLU A 84 54.00 65.52 5.25
C GLU A 84 52.65 65.02 4.77
N THR A 85 52.26 65.31 3.53
CA THR A 85 51.03 64.83 2.90
C THR A 85 51.07 63.33 2.74
N ASN A 86 52.14 62.69 2.24
CA ASN A 86 52.33 61.31 2.09
C ASN A 86 52.31 60.53 3.44
N GLN A 87 52.92 61.13 4.47
CA GLN A 87 52.86 60.57 5.82
C GLN A 87 51.44 60.56 6.40
N SER A 88 50.73 61.72 6.17
CA SER A 88 49.31 61.79 6.58
C SER A 88 48.42 60.81 5.85
N ILE A 89 48.59 60.64 4.55
CA ILE A 89 47.85 59.66 3.71
C ILE A 89 48.17 58.26 4.19
N LYS A 90 49.44 57.91 4.40
CA LYS A 90 49.83 56.58 4.93
C LYS A 90 49.19 56.34 6.30
N GLY A 91 49.22 57.32 7.18
CA GLY A 91 48.59 57.24 8.49
C GLY A 91 47.05 57.02 8.40
N GLN A 92 46.38 57.72 7.49
CA GLN A 92 44.97 57.57 7.24
C GLN A 92 44.66 56.19 6.63
N LEU A 93 45.45 55.73 5.66
CA LEU A 93 45.27 54.43 5.02
C LEU A 93 45.39 53.28 6.04
N ILE A 94 46.42 53.38 6.93
CA ILE A 94 46.61 52.36 8.01
C ILE A 94 45.42 52.37 8.97
N LYS A 95 44.95 53.55 9.40
CA LYS A 95 43.76 53.63 10.28
C LYS A 95 42.53 53.07 9.61
N THR A 96 42.29 53.39 8.34
CA THR A 96 41.17 52.87 7.56
C THR A 96 41.27 51.36 7.40
N PHE A 97 42.45 50.85 7.07
CA PHE A 97 42.67 49.40 6.98
C PHE A 97 42.42 48.67 8.33
N LEU A 98 42.88 49.25 9.42
CA LEU A 98 42.66 48.66 10.77
C LEU A 98 41.18 48.69 11.16
N THR A 99 40.45 49.77 10.77
CA THR A 99 39.00 49.81 11.01
C THR A 99 38.24 48.77 10.17
N PHE A 100 38.58 48.60 8.90
CA PHE A 100 38.01 47.53 8.08
C PHE A 100 38.35 46.13 8.61
N LEU A 101 39.59 45.92 9.06
CA LEU A 101 40.02 44.66 9.66
C LEU A 101 39.21 44.34 10.92
N LEU A 102 39.02 45.36 11.77
CA LEU A 102 38.22 45.21 12.99
C LEU A 102 36.77 44.83 12.70
N ILE A 103 36.15 45.55 11.75
CA ILE A 103 34.77 45.26 11.30
C ILE A 103 34.68 43.82 10.73
N PHE A 104 35.66 43.43 9.93
CA PHE A 104 35.71 42.09 9.37
C PHE A 104 35.78 41.01 10.46
N ILE A 105 36.59 41.19 11.48
CA ILE A 105 36.70 40.27 12.61
C ILE A 105 35.38 40.19 13.39
N ILE A 106 34.73 41.33 13.65
CA ILE A 106 33.46 41.39 14.35
C ILE A 106 32.41 40.66 13.55
N CYS A 107 32.30 40.93 12.23
CA CYS A 107 31.35 40.22 11.36
C CYS A 107 31.62 38.73 11.32
N SER A 108 32.87 38.31 11.24
CA SER A 108 33.25 36.91 11.25
C SER A 108 32.84 36.18 12.56
N VAL A 109 33.04 36.84 13.71
CA VAL A 109 32.60 36.31 15.00
C VAL A 109 31.06 36.19 15.07
N VAL A 110 30.35 37.22 14.60
CA VAL A 110 28.88 37.20 14.56
C VAL A 110 28.37 36.06 13.69
N VAL A 111 28.90 35.90 12.47
CA VAL A 111 28.53 34.79 11.58
C VAL A 111 28.82 33.44 12.19
N TYR A 112 29.96 33.28 12.84
CA TYR A 112 30.35 32.03 13.56
C TYR A 112 29.38 31.71 14.69
N VAL A 113 29.04 32.67 15.54
CA VAL A 113 28.08 32.50 16.64
C VAL A 113 26.69 32.18 16.14
N LEU A 114 26.22 32.87 15.09
CA LEU A 114 24.93 32.58 14.44
C LEU A 114 24.92 31.18 13.85
N GLY A 115 26.00 30.76 13.19
CA GLY A 115 26.15 29.40 12.65
C GLY A 115 26.03 28.31 13.71
N ILE A 116 26.66 28.51 14.88
CA ILE A 116 26.54 27.57 16.00
C ILE A 116 25.10 27.53 16.54
N ARG A 117 24.45 28.69 16.69
CA ARG A 117 23.05 28.74 17.15
C ARG A 117 22.10 28.04 16.18
N LEU A 118 22.16 28.36 14.90
CA LEU A 118 21.35 27.70 13.86
C LEU A 118 21.57 26.19 13.85
N SER A 119 22.83 25.74 14.01
CA SER A 119 23.14 24.31 14.08
C SER A 119 22.52 23.63 15.29
N LYS A 120 22.49 24.26 16.44
CA LYS A 120 21.95 23.68 17.68
C LYS A 120 20.42 23.78 17.75
N GLU A 121 19.87 24.91 17.39
CA GLU A 121 18.44 25.21 17.58
C GLU A 121 17.57 24.69 16.43
N ILE A 122 18.12 24.52 15.21
CA ILE A 122 17.36 24.07 14.05
C ILE A 122 17.83 22.72 13.50
N LEU A 123 19.12 22.61 13.14
CA LEU A 123 19.61 21.41 12.45
C LEU A 123 19.58 20.14 13.31
N LYS A 124 19.98 20.24 14.58
CA LYS A 124 20.00 19.06 15.48
C LYS A 124 18.61 18.49 15.75
N PRO A 125 17.58 19.28 16.09
CA PRO A 125 16.21 18.80 16.24
C PRO A 125 15.66 18.13 14.96
N ILE A 126 15.85 18.77 13.82
CA ILE A 126 15.40 18.21 12.53
C ILE A 126 16.07 16.86 12.24
N LYS A 127 17.37 16.75 12.55
CA LYS A 127 18.09 15.47 12.39
C LYS A 127 17.54 14.40 13.33
N LYS A 128 17.25 14.73 14.61
CA LYS A 128 16.61 13.80 15.54
C LYS A 128 15.25 13.31 15.03
N LEU A 129 14.40 14.23 14.55
CA LEU A 129 13.09 13.89 13.95
C LEU A 129 13.25 12.96 12.75
N ARG A 130 14.18 13.26 11.84
CA ARG A 130 14.48 12.41 10.68
C ARG A 130 14.94 11.01 11.09
N ASP A 131 15.90 10.94 12.01
CA ASP A 131 16.48 9.67 12.44
C ASP A 131 15.42 8.82 13.15
N GLN A 132 14.56 9.43 13.95
CA GLN A 132 13.42 8.76 14.58
C GLN A 132 12.36 8.31 13.56
N ALA A 133 12.04 9.14 12.57
CA ALA A 133 11.13 8.74 11.49
C ALA A 133 11.66 7.52 10.71
N HIS A 134 12.98 7.45 10.53
CA HIS A 134 13.61 6.28 9.91
C HIS A 134 13.53 5.03 10.80
N SER A 135 13.74 5.17 12.12
CA SER A 135 13.58 4.06 13.09
C SER A 135 12.15 3.52 13.08
N ILE A 136 11.15 4.41 13.09
CA ILE A 136 9.72 4.04 13.00
C ILE A 136 9.44 3.30 11.69
N GLY A 137 9.99 3.77 10.57
CA GLY A 137 9.88 3.09 9.27
C GLY A 137 10.46 1.67 9.27
N ASN A 138 11.40 1.39 10.16
CA ASN A 138 11.98 0.05 10.39
C ASN A 138 11.27 -0.74 11.51
N GLY A 139 10.16 -0.22 12.04
CA GLY A 139 9.36 -0.89 13.07
C GLY A 139 9.78 -0.64 14.52
N ASP A 140 10.72 0.26 14.76
CA ASP A 140 11.13 0.61 16.13
C ASP A 140 10.36 1.83 16.65
N PHE A 141 9.39 1.59 17.52
CA PHE A 141 8.55 2.59 18.19
C PHE A 141 8.97 2.83 19.64
N SER A 142 10.15 2.36 20.05
CA SER A 142 10.56 2.37 21.48
C SER A 142 10.96 3.74 21.97
N HIS A 143 11.37 4.64 21.09
CA HIS A 143 11.91 5.94 21.46
C HIS A 143 10.99 7.08 20.97
N LEU A 144 10.81 8.09 21.84
CA LEU A 144 10.14 9.34 21.49
C LEU A 144 11.18 10.41 21.14
N VAL A 145 10.83 11.36 20.30
CA VAL A 145 11.68 12.50 20.00
C VAL A 145 11.61 13.49 21.14
N ASP A 146 12.75 13.70 21.81
CA ASP A 146 12.89 14.75 22.80
C ASP A 146 13.57 15.96 22.17
N VAL A 147 12.76 16.98 21.87
CA VAL A 147 13.18 18.30 21.40
C VAL A 147 12.73 19.33 22.42
N ASP A 148 13.68 19.78 23.22
CA ASP A 148 13.46 20.87 24.18
C ASP A 148 13.52 22.21 23.44
N SER A 149 12.40 22.61 22.86
CA SER A 149 12.19 23.88 22.20
C SER A 149 10.76 24.39 22.46
N ASN A 150 10.65 25.70 22.66
CA ASN A 150 9.36 26.37 22.87
C ASN A 150 8.83 27.08 21.59
N ASP A 151 9.30 26.63 20.44
CA ASP A 151 8.92 27.11 19.10
C ASP A 151 8.14 26.07 18.32
N GLU A 152 7.98 26.32 17.02
CA GLU A 152 7.28 25.43 16.06
C GLU A 152 7.93 24.04 15.97
N LEU A 153 9.22 23.92 16.25
CA LEU A 153 9.92 22.62 16.27
C LEU A 153 9.56 21.80 17.51
N GLY A 154 9.33 22.43 18.65
CA GLY A 154 8.80 21.78 19.85
C GLY A 154 7.38 21.28 19.63
N ASP A 155 6.52 22.06 19.00
CA ASP A 155 5.14 21.65 18.69
C ASP A 155 5.09 20.56 17.63
N LEU A 156 5.99 20.61 16.63
CA LEU A 156 6.17 19.52 15.67
C LEU A 156 6.60 18.22 16.36
N SER A 157 7.53 18.28 17.32
CA SER A 157 7.98 17.13 18.09
C SER A 157 6.83 16.49 18.89
N LYS A 158 6.00 17.31 19.56
CA LYS A 158 4.82 16.82 20.31
C LYS A 158 3.83 16.15 19.37
N SER A 159 3.54 16.79 18.23
CA SER A 159 2.62 16.23 17.22
C SER A 159 3.15 14.94 16.62
N PHE A 160 4.44 14.86 16.36
CA PHE A 160 5.13 13.65 15.89
C PHE A 160 5.04 12.53 16.93
N ASN A 161 5.33 12.80 18.20
CA ASN A 161 5.24 11.82 19.28
C ASN A 161 3.80 11.29 19.44
N LYS A 162 2.80 12.16 19.36
CA LYS A 162 1.38 11.76 19.39
C LYS A 162 1.03 10.86 18.22
N MET A 163 1.57 11.14 17.03
CA MET A 163 1.39 10.28 15.85
C MET A 163 2.01 8.90 16.10
N VAL A 164 3.23 8.84 16.67
CA VAL A 164 3.91 7.58 16.99
C VAL A 164 3.12 6.77 18.01
N GLU A 165 2.61 7.40 19.06
CA GLU A 165 1.76 6.76 20.06
C GLU A 165 0.49 6.16 19.43
N ASN A 166 -0.20 6.93 18.57
CA ASN A 166 -1.36 6.45 17.86
C ASN A 166 -1.02 5.27 16.94
N LEU A 167 0.10 5.34 16.20
CA LEU A 167 0.55 4.23 15.36
C LEU A 167 0.80 2.96 16.17
N LYS A 168 1.43 3.09 17.35
CA LYS A 168 1.65 1.95 18.25
C LYS A 168 0.32 1.32 18.69
N ILE A 169 -0.65 2.15 19.11
CA ILE A 169 -2.00 1.67 19.48
C ILE A 169 -2.68 0.96 18.29
N TYR A 170 -2.57 1.52 17.07
CA TYR A 170 -3.11 0.88 15.87
C TYR A 170 -2.44 -0.46 15.58
N MET A 171 -1.13 -0.56 15.70
CA MET A 171 -0.39 -1.80 15.49
C MET A 171 -0.78 -2.87 16.51
N ASP A 172 -0.85 -2.52 17.80
CA ASP A 172 -1.26 -3.44 18.87
C ASP A 172 -2.71 -3.94 18.65
N ASN A 173 -3.62 -3.04 18.28
CA ASN A 173 -4.99 -3.40 17.95
C ASN A 173 -5.09 -4.31 16.72
N LEU A 174 -4.31 -4.01 15.67
CA LEU A 174 -4.27 -4.82 14.45
C LEU A 174 -3.74 -6.23 14.76
N GLU A 175 -2.66 -6.32 15.52
CA GLU A 175 -2.09 -7.60 15.93
C GLU A 175 -3.09 -8.43 16.76
N LYS A 176 -3.76 -7.78 17.74
CA LYS A 176 -4.81 -8.42 18.54
C LYS A 176 -5.94 -8.93 17.66
N THR A 177 -6.47 -8.07 16.78
CA THR A 177 -7.57 -8.45 15.88
C THR A 177 -7.16 -9.59 14.92
N THR A 178 -5.92 -9.57 14.45
CA THR A 178 -5.39 -10.64 13.59
C THR A 178 -5.29 -11.96 14.34
N ARG A 179 -4.74 -11.95 15.55
CA ARG A 179 -4.67 -13.15 16.41
C ARG A 179 -6.06 -13.71 16.75
N GLU A 180 -7.03 -12.83 17.05
CA GLU A 180 -8.41 -13.22 17.30
C GLU A 180 -9.04 -13.87 16.06
N LYS A 181 -8.85 -13.29 14.88
CA LYS A 181 -9.30 -13.89 13.60
C LYS A 181 -8.66 -15.23 13.32
N GLU A 182 -7.37 -15.39 13.52
CA GLU A 182 -6.65 -16.65 13.33
C GLU A 182 -7.16 -17.73 14.30
N LYS A 183 -7.42 -17.35 15.56
CA LYS A 183 -7.99 -18.26 16.55
C LYS A 183 -9.38 -18.71 16.14
N ILE A 184 -10.28 -17.79 15.77
CA ILE A 184 -11.63 -18.11 15.31
C ILE A 184 -11.57 -19.02 14.08
N HIS A 185 -10.71 -18.70 13.11
CA HIS A 185 -10.53 -19.53 11.91
C HIS A 185 -10.06 -20.96 12.27
N SER A 186 -9.11 -21.08 13.20
CA SER A 186 -8.65 -22.40 13.69
C SER A 186 -9.77 -23.20 14.36
N GLU A 187 -10.58 -22.54 15.20
CA GLU A 187 -11.72 -23.18 15.86
C GLU A 187 -12.79 -23.62 14.83
N LEU A 188 -13.06 -22.81 13.81
CA LEU A 188 -13.96 -23.17 12.70
C LEU A 188 -13.44 -24.35 11.89
N MET A 189 -12.13 -24.43 11.64
CA MET A 189 -11.53 -25.58 10.96
C MET A 189 -11.67 -26.89 11.74
N VAL A 190 -11.61 -26.82 13.07
CA VAL A 190 -11.90 -28.01 13.93
C VAL A 190 -13.38 -28.41 13.83
N ALA A 191 -14.28 -27.42 13.93
CA ALA A 191 -15.72 -27.68 13.78
C ALA A 191 -16.06 -28.28 12.41
N LYS A 192 -15.44 -27.78 11.32
CA LYS A 192 -15.54 -28.34 9.96
C LYS A 192 -15.14 -29.82 9.94
N LYS A 193 -14.02 -30.17 10.55
CA LYS A 193 -13.57 -31.57 10.61
C LYS A 193 -14.56 -32.48 11.36
N ILE A 194 -15.11 -31.98 12.48
CA ILE A 194 -16.12 -32.71 13.25
C ILE A 194 -17.37 -32.92 12.38
N GLN A 195 -17.91 -31.87 11.78
CA GLN A 195 -19.08 -31.94 10.90
C GLN A 195 -18.86 -32.92 9.74
N HIS A 196 -17.74 -32.79 9.05
CA HIS A 196 -17.42 -33.67 7.92
C HIS A 196 -17.31 -35.14 8.33
N SER A 197 -16.82 -35.42 9.54
CA SER A 197 -16.76 -36.79 10.05
C SER A 197 -18.12 -37.40 10.39
N MET A 198 -19.15 -36.53 10.57
CA MET A 198 -20.51 -37.00 10.85
C MET A 198 -21.29 -37.37 9.59
N ILE A 199 -20.88 -36.88 8.42
CA ILE A 199 -21.53 -37.13 7.13
C ILE A 199 -20.80 -38.32 6.48
N PRO A 200 -21.51 -39.32 5.93
CA PRO A 200 -20.89 -40.44 5.24
C PRO A 200 -20.05 -39.94 4.04
N SER A 201 -18.74 -40.11 4.09
CA SER A 201 -17.82 -39.59 3.07
C SER A 201 -16.93 -40.66 2.42
N ILE A 202 -17.02 -41.92 2.88
CA ILE A 202 -16.22 -43.02 2.35
C ILE A 202 -17.08 -43.80 1.38
N PHE A 203 -16.65 -43.89 0.14
CA PHE A 203 -17.34 -44.67 -0.91
C PHE A 203 -16.40 -45.70 -1.55
N PRO A 204 -16.91 -46.91 -1.93
CA PRO A 204 -18.29 -47.36 -1.77
C PRO A 204 -18.67 -47.49 -0.30
N ALA A 205 -19.87 -47.00 0.06
CA ALA A 205 -20.33 -46.97 1.45
C ALA A 205 -20.60 -48.38 2.02
N PHE A 206 -20.99 -49.31 1.16
CA PHE A 206 -21.28 -50.72 1.48
C PHE A 206 -20.48 -51.66 0.55
N PRO A 207 -19.15 -51.83 0.75
CA PRO A 207 -18.27 -52.50 -0.21
C PRO A 207 -18.60 -54.00 -0.40
N ASN A 208 -19.31 -54.62 0.54
CA ASN A 208 -19.71 -56.03 0.48
C ASN A 208 -21.08 -56.26 -0.17
N ARG A 209 -21.70 -55.18 -0.70
CA ARG A 209 -23.02 -55.25 -1.33
C ARG A 209 -22.89 -54.94 -2.82
N THR A 210 -23.64 -55.71 -3.61
CA THR A 210 -23.68 -55.61 -5.08
C THR A 210 -25.08 -55.41 -5.61
N ASP A 211 -26.08 -55.40 -4.73
CA ASP A 211 -27.50 -55.27 -5.04
C ASP A 211 -27.94 -53.80 -5.21
N PHE A 212 -27.13 -52.84 -4.76
CA PHE A 212 -27.35 -51.43 -5.01
C PHE A 212 -26.03 -50.66 -4.99
N ASP A 213 -26.05 -49.40 -5.51
CA ASP A 213 -24.97 -48.45 -5.38
C ASP A 213 -25.51 -47.14 -4.81
N ILE A 214 -24.69 -46.47 -3.99
CA ILE A 214 -25.01 -45.16 -3.40
C ILE A 214 -23.79 -44.25 -3.43
N TYR A 215 -24.01 -42.99 -3.86
CA TYR A 215 -22.98 -41.99 -3.85
C TYR A 215 -23.58 -40.62 -3.49
N ALA A 216 -22.83 -39.82 -2.72
CA ALA A 216 -23.27 -38.51 -2.33
C ALA A 216 -22.09 -37.54 -2.19
N THR A 217 -22.34 -36.24 -2.37
CA THR A 217 -21.40 -35.17 -2.15
C THR A 217 -22.09 -34.02 -1.45
N MET A 218 -21.32 -33.24 -0.71
CA MET A 218 -21.73 -31.99 -0.08
C MET A 218 -20.58 -30.99 -0.20
N ASP A 219 -20.83 -29.84 -0.84
CA ASP A 219 -19.90 -28.75 -0.98
C ASP A 219 -20.47 -27.51 -0.27
N PRO A 220 -19.98 -27.18 0.93
CA PRO A 220 -20.51 -26.06 1.69
C PRO A 220 -20.10 -24.73 1.07
N ALA A 221 -21.01 -23.75 1.10
CA ALA A 221 -20.77 -22.37 0.62
C ALA A 221 -19.84 -21.57 1.56
N LYS A 222 -19.78 -21.97 2.83
CA LYS A 222 -18.86 -21.40 3.84
C LYS A 222 -17.98 -22.50 4.42
N GLU A 223 -17.19 -22.14 5.46
CA GLU A 223 -16.33 -23.12 6.14
C GLU A 223 -17.13 -24.30 6.68
N ILE A 224 -18.38 -24.07 7.10
CA ILE A 224 -19.29 -25.08 7.66
C ILE A 224 -20.67 -24.87 7.05
N GLY A 225 -21.32 -25.97 6.61
CA GLY A 225 -22.63 -25.96 5.96
C GLY A 225 -23.80 -26.25 6.89
N GLY A 226 -25.00 -25.88 6.44
CA GLY A 226 -26.27 -26.30 7.04
C GLY A 226 -26.80 -27.61 6.49
N ASP A 227 -26.44 -27.91 5.26
CA ASP A 227 -26.85 -29.12 4.55
C ASP A 227 -26.32 -30.40 5.17
N PHE A 228 -27.07 -31.47 4.99
CA PHE A 228 -26.54 -32.81 5.22
C PHE A 228 -27.31 -33.87 4.42
N TYR A 229 -26.64 -34.96 4.19
CA TYR A 229 -27.25 -36.22 3.81
C TYR A 229 -26.87 -37.33 4.80
N ASP A 230 -27.70 -38.36 4.87
CA ASP A 230 -27.37 -39.60 5.58
C ASP A 230 -28.00 -40.80 4.86
N PHE A 231 -27.37 -41.92 4.99
CA PHE A 231 -27.90 -43.21 4.56
C PHE A 231 -27.41 -44.33 5.50
N PHE A 232 -28.31 -45.10 5.97
CA PHE A 232 -28.01 -46.17 6.94
C PHE A 232 -29.12 -47.21 6.94
N PHE A 233 -28.77 -48.41 7.31
CA PHE A 233 -29.75 -49.46 7.53
C PHE A 233 -30.53 -49.22 8.82
N THR A 234 -31.87 -49.24 8.74
CA THR A 234 -32.75 -49.24 9.93
C THR A 234 -32.91 -50.64 10.49
N ASP A 235 -32.85 -51.68 9.61
CA ASP A 235 -32.76 -53.10 9.93
C ASP A 235 -31.98 -53.82 8.81
N LYS A 236 -32.08 -55.15 8.71
CA LYS A 236 -31.33 -55.95 7.73
C LYS A 236 -31.74 -55.71 6.27
N GLU A 237 -32.95 -55.22 6.03
CA GLU A 237 -33.55 -55.10 4.70
C GLU A 237 -33.95 -53.70 4.32
N HIS A 238 -34.05 -52.80 5.28
CA HIS A 238 -34.49 -51.40 5.07
C HIS A 238 -33.34 -50.42 5.13
N LEU A 239 -33.11 -49.70 4.04
CA LEU A 239 -32.12 -48.62 3.92
C LEU A 239 -32.83 -47.27 3.97
N ALA A 240 -32.48 -46.44 4.92
CA ALA A 240 -32.92 -45.05 4.99
C ALA A 240 -32.06 -44.17 4.10
N LEU A 241 -32.69 -43.23 3.37
CA LEU A 241 -32.08 -42.14 2.63
C LEU A 241 -32.63 -40.82 3.19
N VAL A 242 -31.74 -39.95 3.60
CA VAL A 242 -32.09 -38.64 4.16
C VAL A 242 -31.27 -37.55 3.45
N ILE A 243 -31.94 -36.49 3.07
CA ILE A 243 -31.29 -35.25 2.64
C ILE A 243 -32.04 -34.10 3.28
N SER A 244 -31.31 -33.08 3.74
CA SER A 244 -31.88 -32.00 4.51
C SER A 244 -31.04 -30.74 4.32
N ASP A 245 -31.69 -29.59 4.41
CA ASP A 245 -31.09 -28.27 4.42
C ASP A 245 -31.62 -27.49 5.61
N VAL A 246 -30.71 -26.86 6.36
CA VAL A 246 -30.98 -26.07 7.57
C VAL A 246 -30.98 -24.58 7.23
N SER A 247 -32.02 -23.89 7.65
CA SER A 247 -32.12 -22.44 7.48
C SER A 247 -30.92 -21.70 8.06
N GLY A 248 -30.39 -20.74 7.29
CA GLY A 248 -29.22 -19.95 7.68
C GLY A 248 -27.90 -20.62 7.33
N LYS A 249 -26.78 -20.07 7.76
CA LYS A 249 -25.43 -20.51 7.37
C LYS A 249 -24.44 -20.36 8.52
N GLY A 250 -23.37 -21.14 8.46
CA GLY A 250 -22.30 -21.07 9.44
C GLY A 250 -22.56 -21.93 10.69
N VAL A 251 -21.98 -21.53 11.82
CA VAL A 251 -21.93 -22.38 13.04
C VAL A 251 -23.30 -22.75 13.58
N SER A 252 -24.26 -21.83 13.60
CA SER A 252 -25.62 -22.07 14.10
C SER A 252 -26.32 -23.15 13.26
N ALA A 253 -26.28 -23.00 11.94
CA ALA A 253 -26.87 -23.97 11.02
C ALA A 253 -26.20 -25.35 11.16
N ALA A 254 -24.88 -25.39 11.26
CA ALA A 254 -24.13 -26.62 11.44
C ALA A 254 -24.49 -27.36 12.74
N LEU A 255 -24.65 -26.64 13.86
CA LEU A 255 -25.06 -27.25 15.12
C LEU A 255 -26.49 -27.78 15.05
N PHE A 256 -27.42 -27.01 14.46
CA PHE A 256 -28.80 -27.45 14.28
C PHE A 256 -28.90 -28.62 13.33
N MET A 257 -28.06 -28.68 12.28
CA MET A 257 -27.89 -29.84 11.39
C MET A 257 -27.51 -31.10 12.15
N VAL A 258 -26.53 -31.02 13.06
CA VAL A 258 -26.12 -32.19 13.86
C VAL A 258 -27.28 -32.75 14.69
N ILE A 259 -28.03 -31.83 15.34
CA ILE A 259 -29.22 -32.22 16.14
C ILE A 259 -30.25 -32.88 15.24
N ALA A 260 -30.63 -32.26 14.13
CA ALA A 260 -31.63 -32.78 13.19
C ALA A 260 -31.22 -34.17 12.65
N LYS A 261 -29.96 -34.32 12.23
CA LYS A 261 -29.40 -35.58 11.74
C LYS A 261 -29.50 -36.69 12.76
N ILE A 262 -29.09 -36.43 14.01
CA ILE A 262 -29.13 -37.46 15.08
C ILE A 262 -30.57 -37.82 15.40
N LEU A 263 -31.49 -36.87 15.50
CA LEU A 263 -32.89 -37.11 15.79
C LEU A 263 -33.57 -37.92 14.68
N LEU A 264 -33.35 -37.57 13.40
CA LEU A 264 -33.87 -38.31 12.25
C LEU A 264 -33.35 -39.74 12.24
N LYS A 265 -32.04 -39.95 12.42
CA LYS A 265 -31.44 -41.25 12.47
C LYS A 265 -32.02 -42.12 13.59
N ASN A 266 -32.10 -41.56 14.79
CA ASN A 266 -32.65 -42.30 15.96
C ASN A 266 -34.14 -42.65 15.76
N ALA A 267 -34.94 -41.74 15.20
CA ALA A 267 -36.35 -42.03 14.94
C ALA A 267 -36.51 -43.14 13.92
N LEU A 268 -35.81 -43.12 12.80
CA LEU A 268 -35.87 -44.13 11.76
C LEU A 268 -35.35 -45.47 12.24
N GLN A 269 -34.24 -45.52 12.99
CA GLN A 269 -33.69 -46.74 13.58
C GLN A 269 -34.58 -47.32 14.68
N SER A 270 -35.45 -46.51 15.30
CA SER A 270 -36.48 -47.00 16.24
C SER A 270 -37.71 -47.58 15.52
N GLY A 271 -37.68 -47.70 14.19
CA GLY A 271 -38.75 -48.32 13.42
C GLY A 271 -39.93 -47.42 13.09
N PHE A 272 -39.81 -46.08 13.28
CA PHE A 272 -40.86 -45.18 12.83
C PHE A 272 -40.87 -45.12 11.30
N SER A 273 -42.05 -45.05 10.70
CA SER A 273 -42.21 -44.75 9.28
C SER A 273 -41.74 -43.31 8.97
N PRO A 274 -41.35 -42.99 7.72
CA PRO A 274 -40.82 -41.66 7.35
C PRO A 274 -41.67 -40.48 7.87
N GLU A 275 -43.00 -40.53 7.71
CA GLU A 275 -43.91 -39.49 8.17
C GLU A 275 -43.96 -39.38 9.70
N LYS A 276 -43.89 -40.53 10.42
CA LYS A 276 -43.88 -40.51 11.89
C LYS A 276 -42.53 -40.07 12.46
N ALA A 277 -41.46 -40.38 11.78
CA ALA A 277 -40.14 -39.88 12.13
C ALA A 277 -40.10 -38.34 12.00
N LEU A 278 -40.60 -37.79 10.90
CA LEU A 278 -40.70 -36.33 10.72
C LEU A 278 -41.57 -35.64 11.76
N GLU A 279 -42.78 -36.24 12.11
CA GLU A 279 -43.65 -35.71 13.18
C GLU A 279 -42.91 -35.62 14.51
N LYS A 280 -42.21 -36.70 14.89
CA LYS A 280 -41.47 -36.77 16.15
C LYS A 280 -40.32 -35.79 16.20
N VAL A 281 -39.49 -35.75 15.14
CA VAL A 281 -38.32 -34.87 15.04
C VAL A 281 -38.73 -33.41 14.99
N ASN A 282 -39.81 -33.07 14.26
CA ASN A 282 -40.34 -31.73 14.25
C ASN A 282 -40.64 -31.21 15.66
N ASN A 283 -41.36 -31.99 16.47
CA ASN A 283 -41.71 -31.57 17.82
C ASN A 283 -40.46 -31.42 18.70
N GLN A 284 -39.50 -32.32 18.59
CA GLN A 284 -38.23 -32.24 19.32
C GLN A 284 -37.39 -31.01 18.90
N LEU A 285 -37.36 -30.66 17.61
CA LEU A 285 -36.66 -29.49 17.13
C LEU A 285 -37.36 -28.18 17.52
N CYS A 286 -38.68 -28.18 17.69
CA CYS A 286 -39.41 -27.03 18.21
C CYS A 286 -39.17 -26.76 19.71
N GLU A 287 -38.73 -27.78 20.47
CA GLU A 287 -38.36 -27.63 21.87
C GLU A 287 -37.09 -26.79 22.00
N ASN A 288 -37.14 -25.67 22.71
CA ASN A 288 -36.02 -24.76 22.96
C ASN A 288 -35.36 -24.14 21.68
N ASN A 289 -36.13 -23.95 20.62
CA ASN A 289 -35.67 -23.35 19.38
C ASN A 289 -35.76 -21.80 19.42
N GLU A 290 -35.00 -21.18 20.32
CA GLU A 290 -34.98 -19.70 20.49
C GLU A 290 -34.43 -18.96 19.26
N ALA A 291 -33.71 -19.64 18.40
CA ALA A 291 -33.10 -19.08 17.18
C ALA A 291 -34.04 -19.13 15.97
N ASP A 292 -35.29 -19.59 16.12
CA ASP A 292 -36.28 -19.79 15.06
C ASP A 292 -35.74 -20.52 13.82
N MET A 293 -34.85 -21.48 14.04
CA MET A 293 -34.23 -22.27 12.96
C MET A 293 -35.17 -23.38 12.51
N PHE A 294 -35.12 -23.69 11.23
CA PHE A 294 -35.90 -24.76 10.65
C PHE A 294 -35.05 -25.61 9.70
N VAL A 295 -35.56 -26.78 9.37
CA VAL A 295 -34.90 -27.72 8.46
C VAL A 295 -35.89 -28.18 7.40
N THR A 296 -35.51 -28.06 6.13
CA THR A 296 -36.19 -28.80 5.09
C THR A 296 -35.63 -30.22 5.04
N SER A 297 -36.45 -31.23 4.89
CA SER A 297 -35.98 -32.63 4.88
C SER A 297 -36.81 -33.53 3.99
N PHE A 298 -36.12 -34.32 3.18
CA PHE A 298 -36.70 -35.49 2.52
C PHE A 298 -36.19 -36.75 3.16
N VAL A 299 -37.11 -37.64 3.55
CA VAL A 299 -36.81 -38.93 4.19
C VAL A 299 -37.47 -40.04 3.41
N GLY A 300 -36.67 -41.01 3.00
CA GLY A 300 -37.16 -42.23 2.35
C GLY A 300 -36.57 -43.48 3.00
N VAL A 301 -37.37 -44.54 3.02
CA VAL A 301 -36.93 -45.88 3.49
C VAL A 301 -37.25 -46.88 2.39
N ILE A 302 -36.23 -47.54 1.85
CA ILE A 302 -36.36 -48.57 0.82
C ILE A 302 -36.12 -49.95 1.41
N ASN A 303 -37.05 -50.86 1.16
CA ASN A 303 -36.79 -52.30 1.34
C ASN A 303 -36.00 -52.79 0.12
N ILE A 304 -34.73 -53.13 0.34
CA ILE A 304 -33.78 -53.49 -0.74
C ILE A 304 -34.08 -54.84 -1.41
N LYS A 305 -34.95 -55.69 -0.81
CA LYS A 305 -35.37 -56.95 -1.42
C LYS A 305 -36.60 -56.78 -2.32
N THR A 306 -37.56 -55.98 -1.86
CA THR A 306 -38.84 -55.83 -2.58
C THR A 306 -38.89 -54.60 -3.45
N GLY A 307 -37.95 -53.67 -3.30
CA GLY A 307 -37.95 -52.36 -3.95
C GLY A 307 -39.04 -51.42 -3.42
N LYS A 308 -39.77 -51.78 -2.36
CA LYS A 308 -40.79 -50.91 -1.76
C LYS A 308 -40.11 -49.70 -1.12
N PHE A 309 -40.43 -48.51 -1.60
CA PHE A 309 -39.91 -47.25 -1.13
C PHE A 309 -41.00 -46.41 -0.50
N SER A 310 -40.91 -46.23 0.82
CA SER A 310 -41.80 -45.37 1.61
C SER A 310 -41.09 -44.07 1.89
N TYR A 311 -41.73 -42.89 1.65
CA TYR A 311 -41.10 -41.61 1.79
C TYR A 311 -42.06 -40.52 2.27
N SER A 312 -41.49 -39.47 2.83
CA SER A 312 -42.18 -38.26 3.26
C SER A 312 -41.30 -37.04 3.09
N ASN A 313 -41.92 -35.89 2.95
CA ASN A 313 -41.22 -34.63 2.70
C ASN A 313 -41.67 -33.55 3.69
N ALA A 314 -40.72 -32.84 4.27
CA ALA A 314 -40.88 -31.70 5.14
C ALA A 314 -40.35 -30.43 4.46
N GLY A 315 -40.99 -29.98 3.39
CA GLY A 315 -40.67 -28.74 2.69
C GLY A 315 -39.38 -28.75 1.85
N HIS A 316 -38.82 -29.93 1.57
CA HIS A 316 -37.58 -30.07 0.79
C HIS A 316 -37.84 -30.17 -0.70
N ASN A 317 -36.82 -29.94 -1.51
CA ASN A 317 -36.83 -30.02 -2.98
C ASN A 317 -37.34 -31.41 -3.43
N PRO A 318 -38.10 -31.43 -4.55
CA PRO A 318 -38.63 -32.71 -5.06
C PRO A 318 -37.52 -33.59 -5.64
N PRO A 319 -37.37 -34.83 -5.19
CA PRO A 319 -36.43 -35.77 -5.78
C PRO A 319 -36.76 -36.11 -7.22
N LEU A 320 -35.74 -36.49 -7.97
CA LEU A 320 -35.85 -37.02 -9.32
C LEU A 320 -35.66 -38.53 -9.28
N ILE A 321 -36.47 -39.24 -10.04
CA ILE A 321 -36.32 -40.69 -10.27
C ILE A 321 -36.07 -40.99 -11.72
N TYR A 322 -35.05 -41.77 -12.02
CA TYR A 322 -34.86 -42.38 -13.32
C TYR A 322 -35.69 -43.67 -13.38
N ASP A 323 -36.74 -43.66 -14.22
CA ASP A 323 -37.53 -44.82 -14.54
C ASP A 323 -36.88 -45.54 -15.73
N LYS A 324 -36.32 -46.72 -15.51
CA LYS A 324 -35.65 -47.50 -16.57
C LYS A 324 -36.56 -47.86 -17.73
N LEU A 325 -37.85 -48.07 -17.44
CA LEU A 325 -38.81 -48.40 -18.49
C LEU A 325 -39.15 -47.21 -19.42
N LYS A 326 -39.18 -46.03 -18.85
CA LYS A 326 -39.42 -44.79 -19.59
C LYS A 326 -38.14 -44.16 -20.15
N ASP A 327 -36.97 -44.66 -19.73
CA ASP A 327 -35.65 -44.11 -20.04
C ASP A 327 -35.59 -42.59 -19.76
N LYS A 328 -36.10 -42.18 -18.59
CA LYS A 328 -36.24 -40.75 -18.28
C LYS A 328 -36.18 -40.48 -16.77
N TYR A 329 -35.48 -39.38 -16.41
CA TYR A 329 -35.64 -38.78 -15.09
C TYR A 329 -36.88 -37.90 -15.04
N ASP A 330 -37.66 -38.05 -13.97
CA ASP A 330 -38.82 -37.21 -13.70
C ASP A 330 -38.96 -36.98 -12.20
N PHE A 331 -39.61 -35.88 -11.81
CA PHE A 331 -39.86 -35.60 -10.39
C PHE A 331 -40.85 -36.62 -9.84
N ILE A 332 -40.61 -37.12 -8.61
CA ILE A 332 -41.55 -37.98 -7.94
C ILE A 332 -42.73 -37.14 -7.42
N ASP A 333 -43.91 -37.77 -7.40
CA ASP A 333 -45.07 -37.15 -6.76
C ASP A 333 -44.90 -37.22 -5.23
N GLN A 334 -44.51 -36.10 -4.64
CA GLN A 334 -44.24 -35.99 -3.22
C GLN A 334 -45.37 -35.34 -2.43
N PRO A 335 -45.59 -35.73 -1.18
CA PRO A 335 -46.50 -35.05 -0.30
C PRO A 335 -45.92 -33.65 0.06
N LYS A 336 -46.78 -32.65 0.16
CA LYS A 336 -46.40 -31.35 0.69
C LYS A 336 -46.36 -31.42 2.22
N GLY A 337 -45.24 -31.05 2.82
CA GLY A 337 -45.08 -30.98 4.27
C GLY A 337 -44.50 -29.60 4.67
N PHE A 338 -44.74 -29.21 5.90
CA PHE A 338 -44.14 -28.03 6.50
C PHE A 338 -42.71 -28.35 6.96
N VAL A 339 -41.82 -27.35 7.01
CA VAL A 339 -40.43 -27.50 7.48
C VAL A 339 -40.37 -27.99 8.93
N LEU A 340 -39.33 -28.72 9.28
CA LEU A 340 -39.10 -29.20 10.66
C LEU A 340 -38.61 -28.06 11.55
N GLY A 341 -39.05 -28.01 12.80
CA GLY A 341 -38.64 -27.02 13.79
C GLY A 341 -39.35 -25.67 13.66
N GLY A 342 -40.12 -25.46 12.58
CA GLY A 342 -40.80 -24.17 12.36
C GLY A 342 -42.09 -24.02 13.13
N MET A 343 -42.83 -25.13 13.37
CA MET A 343 -44.09 -25.09 14.11
C MET A 343 -44.38 -26.47 14.74
N PRO A 344 -44.72 -26.56 16.03
CA PRO A 344 -44.95 -27.83 16.68
C PRO A 344 -46.26 -28.50 16.18
N ASN A 345 -46.37 -29.80 16.42
CA ASN A 345 -47.54 -30.65 16.12
C ASN A 345 -47.94 -30.71 14.64
N GLN A 346 -46.97 -30.43 13.73
CA GLN A 346 -47.18 -30.65 12.31
C GLN A 346 -47.39 -32.13 11.99
N LYS A 347 -48.30 -32.39 11.02
CA LYS A 347 -48.53 -33.73 10.48
C LYS A 347 -47.88 -33.87 9.12
N TYR A 348 -47.25 -34.98 8.88
CA TYR A 348 -46.62 -35.32 7.63
C TYR A 348 -47.34 -36.51 6.98
N THR A 349 -47.38 -36.48 5.66
CA THR A 349 -48.02 -37.53 4.86
C THR A 349 -46.95 -38.44 4.28
N GLY A 350 -47.07 -39.73 4.47
CA GLY A 350 -46.24 -40.71 3.79
C GLY A 350 -46.81 -41.10 2.43
N LYS A 351 -45.93 -41.40 1.48
CA LYS A 351 -46.26 -42.03 0.19
C LYS A 351 -45.40 -43.25 -0.01
N GLU A 352 -45.87 -44.13 -0.88
CA GLU A 352 -45.18 -45.36 -1.22
C GLU A 352 -45.08 -45.51 -2.75
N MET A 353 -44.01 -46.10 -3.21
CA MET A 353 -43.82 -46.50 -4.60
C MET A 353 -42.88 -47.74 -4.65
N TYR A 354 -42.73 -48.30 -5.82
CA TYR A 354 -41.76 -49.39 -6.03
C TYR A 354 -40.62 -48.91 -6.91
N ILE A 355 -39.40 -49.05 -6.43
CA ILE A 355 -38.16 -48.86 -7.18
C ILE A 355 -37.83 -50.16 -7.86
N ARG A 356 -37.67 -50.13 -9.17
CA ARG A 356 -37.34 -51.30 -9.98
C ARG A 356 -35.86 -51.44 -10.18
N PRO A 357 -35.38 -52.63 -10.53
CA PRO A 357 -33.97 -52.84 -10.89
C PRO A 357 -33.53 -51.85 -11.96
N LYS A 358 -32.40 -51.17 -11.69
CA LYS A 358 -31.78 -50.10 -12.51
C LYS A 358 -32.49 -48.75 -12.47
N ASP A 359 -33.57 -48.61 -11.69
CA ASP A 359 -34.07 -47.26 -11.37
C ASP A 359 -33.06 -46.52 -10.47
N THR A 360 -33.04 -45.20 -10.56
CA THR A 360 -32.13 -44.36 -9.75
C THR A 360 -32.92 -43.26 -9.08
N ILE A 361 -32.78 -43.12 -7.78
CA ILE A 361 -33.29 -41.99 -7.01
C ILE A 361 -32.18 -40.93 -6.95
N PHE A 362 -32.49 -39.68 -7.25
CA PHE A 362 -31.58 -38.53 -7.14
C PHE A 362 -32.21 -37.47 -6.26
N LEU A 363 -31.50 -37.18 -5.16
CA LEU A 363 -31.86 -36.21 -4.14
C LEU A 363 -30.87 -35.03 -4.22
N TYR A 364 -31.34 -33.82 -4.00
CA TYR A 364 -30.52 -32.63 -4.06
C TYR A 364 -31.10 -31.52 -3.19
N THR A 365 -30.26 -30.59 -2.74
CA THR A 365 -30.67 -29.36 -2.04
C THR A 365 -30.82 -28.20 -3.02
N ASP A 366 -31.45 -27.12 -2.57
CA ASP A 366 -31.74 -25.96 -3.41
C ASP A 366 -30.48 -25.26 -3.94
N GLY A 367 -29.33 -25.36 -3.26
CA GLY A 367 -28.06 -24.85 -3.75
C GLY A 367 -27.68 -25.38 -5.16
N VAL A 368 -28.19 -26.55 -5.56
CA VAL A 368 -28.05 -27.05 -6.94
C VAL A 368 -28.83 -26.17 -7.92
N THR A 369 -30.09 -25.88 -7.62
CA THR A 369 -31.00 -25.14 -8.51
C THR A 369 -30.92 -23.63 -8.36
N GLU A 370 -30.44 -23.15 -7.22
CA GLU A 370 -30.26 -21.73 -6.92
C GLU A 370 -28.86 -21.22 -7.27
N SER A 371 -27.95 -22.08 -7.73
CA SER A 371 -26.68 -21.64 -8.30
C SER A 371 -26.92 -20.60 -9.40
N MET A 372 -26.18 -19.46 -9.34
CA MET A 372 -26.38 -18.32 -10.22
C MET A 372 -25.21 -18.09 -11.16
N ASP A 373 -25.51 -17.63 -12.38
CA ASP A 373 -24.50 -17.07 -13.28
C ASP A 373 -24.21 -15.60 -12.98
N THR A 374 -23.24 -15.03 -13.66
CA THR A 374 -22.85 -13.61 -13.53
C THR A 374 -23.95 -12.61 -13.86
N ASN A 375 -25.05 -13.04 -14.49
CA ASN A 375 -26.20 -12.21 -14.84
C ASN A 375 -27.35 -12.39 -13.83
N GLY A 376 -27.16 -13.17 -12.78
CA GLY A 376 -28.17 -13.46 -11.78
C GLY A 376 -29.23 -14.48 -12.22
N LYS A 377 -28.97 -15.24 -13.29
CA LYS A 377 -29.88 -16.30 -13.74
C LYS A 377 -29.62 -17.55 -12.92
N LEU A 378 -30.69 -18.16 -12.38
CA LEU A 378 -30.62 -19.42 -11.65
C LEU A 378 -30.42 -20.60 -12.60
N PHE A 379 -29.71 -21.62 -12.13
CA PHE A 379 -29.56 -22.91 -12.81
C PHE A 379 -30.93 -23.58 -13.05
N GLY A 380 -31.71 -23.71 -11.99
CA GLY A 380 -33.11 -24.10 -12.01
C GLY A 380 -33.37 -25.59 -12.24
N GLU A 381 -34.54 -26.05 -11.80
CA GLU A 381 -34.97 -27.45 -11.90
C GLU A 381 -35.03 -27.97 -13.34
N LYS A 382 -35.39 -27.10 -14.30
CA LYS A 382 -35.47 -27.48 -15.72
C LYS A 382 -34.08 -27.88 -16.23
N GLN A 383 -33.07 -27.07 -16.01
CA GLN A 383 -31.71 -27.36 -16.47
C GLN A 383 -31.13 -28.61 -15.80
N LEU A 384 -31.36 -28.77 -14.49
CA LEU A 384 -31.01 -29.98 -13.76
C LEU A 384 -31.62 -31.23 -14.42
N LYS A 385 -32.93 -31.22 -14.68
CA LYS A 385 -33.65 -32.30 -15.30
C LYS A 385 -33.19 -32.58 -16.75
N ASP A 386 -32.92 -31.56 -17.50
CA ASP A 386 -32.44 -31.68 -18.90
C ASP A 386 -31.06 -32.33 -18.96
N ILE A 387 -30.15 -31.96 -18.06
CA ILE A 387 -28.80 -32.53 -17.96
C ILE A 387 -28.88 -34.03 -17.58
N LEU A 388 -29.65 -34.38 -16.53
CA LEU A 388 -29.81 -35.76 -16.12
C LEU A 388 -30.46 -36.62 -17.21
N ASN A 389 -31.27 -36.01 -18.10
CA ASN A 389 -31.91 -36.69 -19.22
C ASN A 389 -31.03 -36.81 -20.47
N CYS A 390 -29.86 -36.19 -20.50
CA CYS A 390 -28.93 -36.34 -21.60
C CYS A 390 -28.47 -37.80 -21.77
N LYS A 391 -28.39 -38.25 -23.04
CA LYS A 391 -28.01 -39.66 -23.35
C LYS A 391 -26.68 -40.12 -22.71
N ASN A 392 -25.76 -39.20 -22.56
CA ASN A 392 -24.46 -39.48 -21.97
C ASN A 392 -24.58 -39.69 -20.43
N ALA A 393 -25.34 -38.85 -19.71
CA ALA A 393 -25.54 -38.93 -18.29
C ALA A 393 -26.15 -40.27 -17.86
N LYS A 394 -27.08 -40.80 -18.63
CA LYS A 394 -27.77 -42.09 -18.36
C LYS A 394 -26.85 -43.33 -18.43
N LYS A 395 -25.69 -43.22 -19.06
CA LYS A 395 -24.71 -44.29 -19.22
C LYS A 395 -23.66 -44.28 -18.11
N LEU A 396 -23.56 -43.21 -17.37
CA LEU A 396 -22.59 -43.02 -16.31
C LEU A 396 -22.95 -43.84 -15.07
N SER A 397 -21.97 -44.21 -14.26
CA SER A 397 -22.17 -44.60 -12.87
C SER A 397 -22.77 -43.40 -12.10
N ILE A 398 -23.43 -43.67 -10.97
CA ILE A 398 -24.01 -42.60 -10.15
C ILE A 398 -22.96 -41.62 -9.66
N LYS A 399 -21.74 -42.08 -9.40
CA LYS A 399 -20.59 -41.21 -9.05
C LYS A 399 -20.24 -40.30 -10.20
N GLU A 400 -19.99 -40.86 -11.38
CA GLU A 400 -19.63 -40.06 -12.56
C GLU A 400 -20.74 -39.09 -12.95
N MET A 401 -22.00 -39.45 -12.74
CA MET A 401 -23.18 -38.60 -12.97
C MET A 401 -23.16 -37.37 -12.03
N ILE A 402 -22.98 -37.60 -10.73
CA ILE A 402 -22.91 -36.51 -9.74
C ILE A 402 -21.71 -35.61 -10.01
N GLU A 403 -20.53 -36.17 -10.27
CA GLU A 403 -19.32 -35.39 -10.57
C GLU A 403 -19.46 -34.57 -11.88
N SER A 404 -20.10 -35.16 -12.89
CA SER A 404 -20.41 -34.46 -14.14
C SER A 404 -21.37 -33.30 -13.91
N LEU A 405 -22.43 -33.49 -13.14
CA LEU A 405 -23.39 -32.44 -12.78
C LEU A 405 -22.74 -31.33 -11.97
N LYS A 406 -21.90 -31.67 -11.01
CA LYS A 406 -21.10 -30.73 -10.23
C LYS A 406 -20.23 -29.84 -11.13
N ASN A 407 -19.57 -30.44 -12.11
CA ASN A 407 -18.77 -29.69 -13.09
C ASN A 407 -19.65 -28.76 -13.97
N GLU A 408 -20.86 -29.18 -14.36
CA GLU A 408 -21.78 -28.31 -15.13
C GLU A 408 -22.30 -27.14 -14.28
N ILE A 409 -22.61 -27.36 -13.00
CA ILE A 409 -22.98 -26.30 -12.05
C ILE A 409 -21.82 -25.31 -11.88
N SER A 410 -20.59 -25.81 -11.63
CA SER A 410 -19.41 -24.97 -11.48
C SER A 410 -19.10 -24.12 -12.71
N LYS A 411 -19.27 -24.66 -13.91
CA LYS A 411 -19.14 -23.90 -15.16
C LYS A 411 -20.24 -22.85 -15.32
N PHE A 412 -21.47 -23.17 -14.93
CA PHE A 412 -22.60 -22.25 -15.02
C PHE A 412 -22.41 -21.04 -14.08
N SER A 413 -21.90 -21.29 -12.87
CA SER A 413 -21.67 -20.28 -11.83
C SER A 413 -20.25 -19.67 -11.87
N GLU A 414 -19.50 -19.91 -12.93
CA GLU A 414 -18.13 -19.38 -13.03
C GLU A 414 -18.11 -17.84 -12.92
N GLY A 415 -17.32 -17.32 -11.99
CA GLY A 415 -17.21 -15.87 -11.70
C GLY A 415 -18.20 -15.36 -10.67
N THR A 416 -19.02 -16.22 -10.06
CA THR A 416 -19.90 -15.88 -8.92
C THR A 416 -19.48 -16.68 -7.67
N GLU A 417 -19.71 -16.09 -6.50
CA GLU A 417 -19.54 -16.85 -5.24
C GLU A 417 -20.69 -17.85 -5.07
N GLN A 418 -20.39 -19.02 -4.53
CA GLN A 418 -21.40 -20.02 -4.21
C GLN A 418 -22.36 -19.46 -3.17
N ALA A 419 -23.63 -19.33 -3.54
CA ALA A 419 -24.65 -18.72 -2.69
C ALA A 419 -25.12 -19.65 -1.58
N ASP A 420 -25.24 -20.96 -1.82
CA ASP A 420 -25.70 -21.97 -0.84
C ASP A 420 -24.93 -23.27 -0.92
N ASP A 421 -25.10 -24.12 0.11
CA ASP A 421 -24.51 -25.44 0.15
C ASP A 421 -25.07 -26.31 -1.00
N ILE A 422 -24.19 -27.03 -1.69
CA ILE A 422 -24.57 -27.89 -2.82
C ILE A 422 -24.46 -29.35 -2.37
N THR A 423 -25.60 -29.97 -2.14
CA THR A 423 -25.66 -31.35 -1.68
C THR A 423 -26.43 -32.23 -2.66
N MET A 424 -25.85 -33.37 -2.99
CA MET A 424 -26.45 -34.36 -3.91
C MET A 424 -26.25 -35.75 -3.37
N LEU A 425 -27.28 -36.59 -3.50
CA LEU A 425 -27.26 -38.02 -3.18
C LEU A 425 -27.96 -38.81 -4.27
N ALA A 426 -27.35 -39.89 -4.75
CA ALA A 426 -27.96 -40.82 -5.68
C ALA A 426 -27.91 -42.24 -5.13
N PHE A 427 -29.01 -42.93 -5.29
CA PHE A 427 -29.18 -44.37 -5.00
C PHE A 427 -29.63 -45.06 -6.27
N LYS A 428 -29.02 -46.20 -6.61
CA LYS A 428 -29.36 -47.03 -7.75
C LYS A 428 -29.56 -48.49 -7.34
N ASP A 429 -30.71 -49.02 -7.66
CA ASP A 429 -31.04 -50.42 -7.41
C ASP A 429 -30.46 -51.33 -8.51
N PHE A 430 -29.83 -52.42 -8.12
CA PHE A 430 -29.34 -53.48 -9.01
C PHE A 430 -29.99 -54.85 -8.70
N THR A 431 -30.97 -54.87 -7.80
CA THR A 431 -31.64 -56.10 -7.41
C THR A 431 -32.13 -56.84 -8.65
N ILE A 432 -31.79 -58.11 -8.79
CA ILE A 432 -32.34 -58.97 -9.81
C ILE A 432 -33.67 -59.47 -9.26
N PRO A 433 -34.82 -59.34 -9.99
CA PRO A 433 -36.06 -59.95 -9.52
C PRO A 433 -35.83 -61.42 -9.32
N GLU A 434 -36.16 -61.94 -8.16
CA GLU A 434 -36.34 -63.38 -8.02
C GLU A 434 -37.50 -63.77 -8.96
N GLU A 435 -37.23 -64.68 -9.95
CA GLU A 435 -38.22 -65.28 -10.83
C GLU A 435 -39.28 -66.06 -10.11
#